data_6d8fabfebb9fff15ffce54bb575f6da7
#
_entry.id   6d8fabfebb9fff15ffce54bb575f6da7
#
_cell.length_a   1.000
_cell.length_b   1.000
_cell.length_c   1.000
_cell.angle_alpha   90.00
_cell.angle_beta   90.00
_cell.angle_gamma   90.00
#
_symmetry.space_group_name_H-M   'P 1'
#
loop_
_entity.id
_entity.type
_entity.pdbx_description
1 polymer ?
#
loop_
_entity_poly.entity_id
_entity_poly.type
_entity_poly.pdbx_seq_one_letter_code
_entity_poly.pdbx_strand_id
1 'polypeptide(L)'
;IVQALRQRAEHACYGYNCDDPRDAGAFCGYWQRHHGVTIAPEQTYMLPCVVTGLKLAARAFTKPGDAIVLMPPVYGPFRQSIVCNHRKPAAAPLVSDAQGRYSMDYAAIEAQLKAGSRCVFLCNPHNPVSRAWSREELQRLLNLCLAYQAVLVSDEIHADFVYQPNHFVSALTLEGNEQCVLALAAASKTFNVPGLQQAMAMSHNAQLLAALREEGECAGVT
;
A
#
# COMPACT_ATOMS: atom_id res chain seq x y z
N ILE A 1 -5.77 1.11 -23.95
CA ILE A 1 -4.79 0.06 -23.57
C ILE A 1 -4.39 -0.73 -24.82
N VAL A 2 -5.31 -1.48 -25.48
CA VAL A 2 -4.98 -2.35 -26.62
C VAL A 2 -4.25 -1.59 -27.75
N GLN A 3 -4.70 -0.39 -28.10
CA GLN A 3 -4.07 0.43 -29.12
C GLN A 3 -2.62 0.83 -28.72
N ALA A 4 -2.42 1.24 -27.48
CA ALA A 4 -1.09 1.60 -26.96
C ALA A 4 -0.13 0.40 -26.99
N LEU A 5 -0.61 -0.80 -26.61
CA LEU A 5 0.18 -2.02 -26.70
C LEU A 5 0.56 -2.39 -28.13
N ARG A 6 -0.37 -2.23 -29.10
CA ARG A 6 -0.07 -2.45 -30.52
C ARG A 6 1.01 -1.48 -31.02
N GLN A 7 0.86 -0.18 -30.72
CA GLN A 7 1.85 0.82 -31.09
C GLN A 7 3.24 0.51 -30.48
N ARG A 8 3.26 0.07 -29.23
CA ARG A 8 4.52 -0.32 -28.57
C ARG A 8 5.14 -1.55 -29.21
N ALA A 9 4.34 -2.55 -29.58
CA ALA A 9 4.79 -3.74 -30.29
C ALA A 9 5.37 -3.41 -31.67
N GLU A 10 4.71 -2.53 -32.41
CA GLU A 10 5.15 -2.07 -33.75
C GLU A 10 6.45 -1.27 -33.70
N HIS A 11 6.70 -0.53 -32.62
CA HIS A 11 7.95 0.22 -32.40
C HIS A 11 9.18 -0.71 -32.28
N ALA A 12 8.99 -1.97 -31.86
CA ALA A 12 9.97 -3.06 -31.83
C ALA A 12 11.32 -2.79 -31.10
N CYS A 13 11.42 -1.72 -30.30
CA CYS A 13 12.59 -1.42 -29.49
C CYS A 13 12.22 -1.52 -27.98
N TYR A 14 12.75 -2.52 -27.31
CA TYR A 14 12.44 -2.86 -25.90
C TYR A 14 13.70 -2.70 -25.05
N GLY A 15 14.12 -1.45 -24.86
CA GLY A 15 15.24 -1.12 -23.97
C GLY A 15 14.86 -1.25 -22.50
N TYR A 16 15.80 -0.96 -21.62
CA TYR A 16 15.54 -0.87 -20.19
C TYR A 16 14.45 0.17 -19.91
N ASN A 17 13.62 -0.09 -18.90
CA ASN A 17 12.71 0.92 -18.39
C ASN A 17 13.51 2.06 -17.77
N CYS A 18 13.00 3.26 -17.92
CA CYS A 18 13.47 4.43 -17.21
C CYS A 18 12.27 5.12 -16.56
N ASP A 19 12.50 5.79 -15.46
CA ASP A 19 11.48 6.61 -14.83
C ASP A 19 11.05 7.72 -15.79
N ASP A 20 9.83 7.63 -16.31
CA ASP A 20 9.25 8.69 -17.13
C ASP A 20 8.34 9.56 -16.24
N PRO A 21 8.66 10.86 -16.09
CA PRO A 21 7.81 11.77 -15.31
C PRO A 21 6.35 11.83 -15.78
N ARG A 22 6.08 11.48 -17.05
CA ARG A 22 4.73 11.40 -17.61
C ARG A 22 3.92 10.27 -16.99
N ASP A 23 4.54 9.14 -16.67
CA ASP A 23 3.87 7.98 -16.05
C ASP A 23 3.46 8.31 -14.62
N ALA A 24 4.38 8.87 -13.84
CA ALA A 24 4.09 9.36 -12.49
C ALA A 24 3.03 10.46 -12.52
N GLY A 25 3.13 11.42 -13.45
CA GLY A 25 2.15 12.50 -13.61
C GLY A 25 0.75 11.99 -13.99
N ALA A 26 0.65 11.00 -14.86
CA ALA A 26 -0.63 10.38 -15.24
C ALA A 26 -1.27 9.67 -14.04
N PHE A 27 -0.48 8.94 -13.26
CA PHE A 27 -0.92 8.26 -12.06
C PHE A 27 -1.39 9.25 -10.98
N CYS A 28 -0.59 10.27 -10.66
CA CYS A 28 -0.95 11.32 -9.70
C CYS A 28 -2.23 12.05 -10.12
N GLY A 29 -2.36 12.39 -11.41
CA GLY A 29 -3.56 13.02 -11.94
C GLY A 29 -4.80 12.12 -11.85
N TYR A 30 -4.66 10.81 -12.03
CA TYR A 30 -5.74 9.85 -11.82
C TYR A 30 -6.18 9.85 -10.34
N TRP A 31 -5.24 9.72 -9.43
CA TRP A 31 -5.50 9.66 -7.98
C TRP A 31 -6.16 10.93 -7.47
N GLN A 32 -5.74 12.09 -7.96
CA GLN A 32 -6.38 13.35 -7.60
C GLN A 32 -7.83 13.42 -8.08
N ARG A 33 -8.09 13.06 -9.35
CA ARG A 33 -9.44 13.14 -9.93
C ARG A 33 -10.44 12.14 -9.34
N HIS A 34 -9.98 10.92 -9.04
CA HIS A 34 -10.86 9.82 -8.64
C HIS A 34 -10.93 9.60 -7.12
N HIS A 35 -9.86 9.95 -6.41
CA HIS A 35 -9.74 9.67 -4.97
C HIS A 35 -9.44 10.90 -4.12
N GLY A 36 -9.31 12.09 -4.73
CA GLY A 36 -9.03 13.34 -4.01
C GLY A 36 -7.64 13.39 -3.35
N VAL A 37 -6.72 12.53 -3.77
CA VAL A 37 -5.34 12.49 -3.25
C VAL A 37 -4.47 13.42 -4.06
N THR A 38 -3.94 14.46 -3.42
CA THR A 38 -2.94 15.35 -4.00
C THR A 38 -1.55 14.80 -3.67
N ILE A 39 -0.84 14.33 -4.67
CA ILE A 39 0.51 13.78 -4.56
C ILE A 39 1.33 14.25 -5.77
N ALA A 40 2.55 14.68 -5.56
CA ALA A 40 3.45 15.11 -6.63
C ALA A 40 4.24 13.90 -7.21
N PRO A 41 4.66 13.94 -8.47
CA PRO A 41 5.47 12.87 -9.06
C PRO A 41 6.70 12.49 -8.24
N GLU A 42 7.37 13.46 -7.62
CA GLU A 42 8.55 13.27 -6.78
C GLU A 42 8.25 12.50 -5.49
N GLN A 43 6.97 12.48 -5.09
CA GLN A 43 6.45 11.76 -3.93
C GLN A 43 5.96 10.35 -4.29
N THR A 44 6.41 9.83 -5.43
CA THR A 44 6.05 8.49 -5.92
C THR A 44 7.30 7.67 -6.24
N TYR A 45 7.15 6.35 -6.24
CA TYR A 45 8.17 5.41 -6.71
C TYR A 45 7.50 4.28 -7.47
N MET A 46 7.93 4.04 -8.71
CA MET A 46 7.37 3.00 -9.57
C MET A 46 7.87 1.62 -9.14
N LEU A 47 6.96 0.65 -9.17
CA LEU A 47 7.18 -0.72 -8.74
C LEU A 47 6.56 -1.68 -9.78
N PRO A 48 7.06 -2.91 -9.91
CA PRO A 48 6.45 -3.89 -10.80
C PRO A 48 5.07 -4.38 -10.29
N CYS A 49 4.87 -4.46 -8.98
CA CYS A 49 3.56 -4.78 -8.41
C CYS A 49 3.51 -4.40 -6.92
N VAL A 50 2.28 -4.31 -6.38
CA VAL A 50 2.04 -3.98 -4.96
C VAL A 50 2.70 -4.98 -4.01
N VAL A 51 2.70 -6.27 -4.35
CA VAL A 51 3.36 -7.30 -3.52
C VAL A 51 4.87 -7.07 -3.41
N THR A 52 5.51 -6.58 -4.48
CA THR A 52 6.91 -6.13 -4.41
C THR A 52 7.04 -4.95 -3.44
N GLY A 53 6.14 -3.98 -3.51
CA GLY A 53 6.10 -2.86 -2.56
C GLY A 53 5.98 -3.30 -1.10
N LEU A 54 5.10 -4.26 -0.80
CA LEU A 54 4.99 -4.85 0.55
C LEU A 54 6.28 -5.53 1.00
N LYS A 55 6.96 -6.27 0.11
CA LYS A 55 8.23 -6.93 0.42
C LYS A 55 9.35 -5.91 0.69
N LEU A 56 9.45 -4.88 -0.12
CA LEU A 56 10.42 -3.81 0.06
C LEU A 56 10.14 -3.01 1.34
N ALA A 57 8.87 -2.68 1.61
CA ALA A 57 8.46 -2.00 2.84
C ALA A 57 8.80 -2.81 4.10
N ALA A 58 8.62 -4.15 4.06
CA ALA A 58 9.04 -5.01 5.16
C ALA A 58 10.55 -4.89 5.43
N ARG A 59 11.37 -4.75 4.39
CA ARG A 59 12.83 -4.60 4.52
C ARG A 59 13.23 -3.19 4.93
N ALA A 60 12.64 -2.18 4.32
CA ALA A 60 12.95 -0.77 4.54
C ALA A 60 12.63 -0.30 5.98
N PHE A 61 11.53 -0.80 6.56
CA PHE A 61 11.02 -0.26 7.82
C PHE A 61 11.21 -1.19 9.02
N THR A 62 11.79 -2.38 8.82
CA THR A 62 12.04 -3.34 9.90
C THR A 62 13.32 -4.12 9.66
N LYS A 63 13.81 -4.80 10.70
CA LYS A 63 14.98 -5.70 10.65
C LYS A 63 14.54 -7.16 10.65
N PRO A 64 15.38 -8.10 10.19
CA PRO A 64 15.13 -9.52 10.38
C PRO A 64 14.82 -9.86 11.85
N GLY A 65 13.75 -10.63 12.08
CA GLY A 65 13.26 -10.96 13.42
C GLY A 65 12.21 -10.03 13.98
N ASP A 66 12.08 -8.80 13.47
CA ASP A 66 11.03 -7.87 13.87
C ASP A 66 9.63 -8.35 13.49
N ALA A 67 8.64 -7.85 14.22
CA ALA A 67 7.24 -8.14 13.97
C ALA A 67 6.57 -7.04 13.12
N ILE A 68 5.73 -7.45 12.18
CA ILE A 68 4.89 -6.56 11.36
C ILE A 68 3.43 -6.91 11.62
N VAL A 69 2.63 -5.91 11.99
CA VAL A 69 1.20 -6.10 12.28
C VAL A 69 0.43 -6.33 10.99
N LEU A 70 -0.48 -7.31 10.99
CA LEU A 70 -1.47 -7.54 9.94
C LEU A 70 -2.80 -7.96 10.54
N MET A 71 -3.88 -7.74 9.81
CA MET A 71 -5.26 -7.93 10.30
C MET A 71 -5.97 -9.06 9.53
N PRO A 72 -5.78 -10.36 9.91
CA PRO A 72 -6.49 -11.45 9.27
C PRO A 72 -8.02 -11.43 9.57
N PRO A 73 -8.85 -11.98 8.65
CA PRO A 73 -8.47 -12.57 7.36
C PRO A 73 -8.05 -11.48 6.36
N VAL A 74 -6.88 -11.65 5.75
CA VAL A 74 -6.28 -10.71 4.78
C VAL A 74 -5.66 -11.49 3.63
N TYR A 75 -5.47 -10.83 2.50
CA TYR A 75 -4.84 -11.39 1.31
C TYR A 75 -3.52 -12.11 1.64
N GLY A 76 -3.42 -13.41 1.25
CA GLY A 76 -2.31 -14.28 1.64
C GLY A 76 -0.89 -13.72 1.43
N PRO A 77 -0.60 -13.01 0.34
CA PRO A 77 0.68 -12.36 0.09
C PRO A 77 1.14 -11.35 1.14
N PHE A 78 0.25 -10.78 1.96
CA PHE A 78 0.63 -9.94 3.11
C PHE A 78 1.53 -10.72 4.06
N ARG A 79 1.01 -11.87 4.53
CA ARG A 79 1.79 -12.76 5.42
C ARG A 79 3.06 -13.26 4.73
N GLN A 80 2.96 -13.64 3.46
CA GLN A 80 4.11 -14.14 2.70
C GLN A 80 5.19 -13.06 2.57
N SER A 81 4.83 -11.80 2.31
CA SER A 81 5.78 -10.68 2.20
C SER A 81 6.54 -10.44 3.50
N ILE A 82 5.93 -10.73 4.65
CA ILE A 82 6.58 -10.66 5.95
C ILE A 82 7.55 -11.83 6.14
N VAL A 83 7.07 -13.05 5.95
CA VAL A 83 7.83 -14.26 6.29
C VAL A 83 9.03 -14.49 5.36
N CYS A 84 8.86 -14.25 4.03
CA CYS A 84 9.96 -14.42 3.08
C CYS A 84 11.13 -13.43 3.29
N ASN A 85 10.88 -12.36 4.05
CA ASN A 85 11.89 -11.40 4.45
C ASN A 85 12.43 -11.67 5.89
N HIS A 86 12.18 -12.84 6.46
CA HIS A 86 12.60 -13.20 7.83
C HIS A 86 12.02 -12.29 8.93
N ARG A 87 10.84 -11.70 8.72
CA ARG A 87 10.07 -10.96 9.72
C ARG A 87 8.96 -11.85 10.28
N LYS A 88 8.40 -11.46 11.42
CA LYS A 88 7.34 -12.21 12.12
C LYS A 88 5.98 -11.56 11.87
N PRO A 89 4.97 -12.32 11.40
CA PRO A 89 3.60 -11.80 11.35
C PRO A 89 3.05 -11.60 12.77
N ALA A 90 2.72 -10.37 13.13
CA ALA A 90 2.03 -10.02 14.36
C ALA A 90 0.53 -9.89 14.06
N ALA A 91 -0.22 -10.96 14.27
CA ALA A 91 -1.63 -10.97 13.93
C ALA A 91 -2.46 -10.17 14.94
N ALA A 92 -3.26 -9.22 14.44
CA ALA A 92 -4.35 -8.55 15.13
C ALA A 92 -5.65 -8.84 14.35
N PRO A 93 -6.30 -10.00 14.54
CA PRO A 93 -7.42 -10.44 13.73
C PRO A 93 -8.56 -9.44 13.74
N LEU A 94 -9.20 -9.27 12.58
CA LEU A 94 -10.46 -8.54 12.51
C LEU A 94 -11.52 -9.25 13.35
N VAL A 95 -12.41 -8.48 13.94
CA VAL A 95 -13.58 -9.00 14.65
C VAL A 95 -14.81 -8.85 13.78
N SER A 96 -15.70 -9.85 13.79
CA SER A 96 -16.97 -9.77 13.08
C SER A 96 -18.13 -9.69 14.04
N ASP A 97 -19.14 -8.89 13.71
CA ASP A 97 -20.40 -8.86 14.44
C ASP A 97 -21.34 -10.00 14.03
N ALA A 98 -22.53 -10.06 14.65
CA ALA A 98 -23.53 -11.08 14.36
C ALA A 98 -24.09 -11.03 12.93
N GLN A 99 -23.92 -9.92 12.23
CA GLN A 99 -24.30 -9.71 10.84
C GLN A 99 -23.14 -10.03 9.86
N GLY A 100 -21.99 -10.49 10.35
CA GLY A 100 -20.81 -10.81 9.56
C GLY A 100 -20.02 -9.58 9.10
N ARG A 101 -20.27 -8.40 9.68
CA ARG A 101 -19.54 -7.19 9.35
C ARG A 101 -18.23 -7.14 10.14
N TYR A 102 -17.13 -7.00 9.44
CA TYR A 102 -15.81 -6.94 10.03
C TYR A 102 -15.42 -5.54 10.50
N SER A 103 -14.66 -5.47 11.60
CA SER A 103 -14.06 -4.25 12.14
C SER A 103 -12.64 -4.52 12.64
N MET A 104 -11.82 -3.46 12.76
CA MET A 104 -10.48 -3.56 13.33
C MET A 104 -10.55 -3.73 14.85
N ASP A 105 -9.80 -4.68 15.39
CA ASP A 105 -9.54 -4.77 16.82
C ASP A 105 -8.36 -3.86 17.20
N TYR A 106 -8.67 -2.62 17.54
CA TYR A 106 -7.66 -1.63 17.89
C TYR A 106 -6.90 -1.98 19.17
N ALA A 107 -7.51 -2.73 20.09
CA ALA A 107 -6.82 -3.19 21.30
C ALA A 107 -5.77 -4.25 20.95
N ALA A 108 -6.12 -5.19 20.07
CA ALA A 108 -5.16 -6.17 19.56
C ALA A 108 -4.04 -5.51 18.76
N ILE A 109 -4.34 -4.52 17.90
CA ILE A 109 -3.33 -3.75 17.16
C ILE A 109 -2.39 -3.03 18.13
N GLU A 110 -2.94 -2.32 19.11
CA GLU A 110 -2.16 -1.59 20.11
C GLU A 110 -1.27 -2.52 20.93
N ALA A 111 -1.76 -3.71 21.29
CA ALA A 111 -0.97 -4.71 22.00
C ALA A 111 0.27 -5.14 21.21
N GLN A 112 0.17 -5.31 19.87
CA GLN A 112 1.31 -5.63 19.03
C GLN A 112 2.30 -4.45 18.93
N LEU A 113 1.81 -3.22 18.86
CA LEU A 113 2.65 -2.01 18.85
C LEU A 113 3.37 -1.84 20.20
N LYS A 114 2.70 -2.07 21.32
CA LYS A 114 3.30 -2.11 22.68
C LYS A 114 4.38 -3.19 22.80
N ALA A 115 4.17 -4.33 22.14
CA ALA A 115 5.15 -5.43 22.10
C ALA A 115 6.38 -5.13 21.22
N GLY A 116 6.44 -3.97 20.57
CA GLY A 116 7.60 -3.50 19.82
C GLY A 116 7.46 -3.51 18.31
N SER A 117 6.30 -3.88 17.74
CA SER A 117 6.09 -3.74 16.29
C SER A 117 6.18 -2.27 15.86
N ARG A 118 6.86 -2.02 14.74
CA ARG A 118 7.04 -0.65 14.19
C ARG A 118 6.57 -0.52 12.75
N CYS A 119 5.84 -1.51 12.26
CA CYS A 119 5.25 -1.49 10.92
C CYS A 119 3.89 -2.19 10.95
N VAL A 120 2.90 -1.58 10.30
CA VAL A 120 1.53 -2.09 10.16
C VAL A 120 1.20 -2.19 8.68
N PHE A 121 0.77 -3.37 8.24
CA PHE A 121 0.26 -3.59 6.88
C PHE A 121 -1.26 -3.52 6.88
N LEU A 122 -1.80 -2.50 6.24
CA LEU A 122 -3.24 -2.28 6.05
C LEU A 122 -3.67 -2.67 4.64
N CYS A 123 -4.75 -3.41 4.51
CA CYS A 123 -5.45 -3.62 3.24
C CYS A 123 -6.66 -2.67 3.18
N ASN A 124 -6.71 -1.77 2.20
CA ASN A 124 -7.72 -0.72 2.12
C ASN A 124 -8.11 -0.38 0.67
N PRO A 125 -9.24 -0.83 0.15
CA PRO A 125 -10.28 -1.70 0.75
C PRO A 125 -9.76 -3.10 1.11
N HIS A 126 -10.38 -3.73 2.13
CA HIS A 126 -9.85 -4.95 2.74
C HIS A 126 -10.33 -6.22 2.03
N ASN A 127 -9.41 -6.93 1.42
CA ASN A 127 -9.59 -8.23 0.79
C ASN A 127 -9.16 -9.36 1.76
N PRO A 128 -9.97 -10.42 2.01
CA PRO A 128 -11.17 -10.84 1.27
C PRO A 128 -12.51 -10.40 1.87
N VAL A 129 -12.52 -9.63 2.94
CA VAL A 129 -13.77 -9.33 3.70
C VAL A 129 -14.62 -8.22 3.10
N SER A 130 -14.19 -7.66 1.96
CA SER A 130 -14.92 -6.64 1.20
C SER A 130 -15.30 -5.40 2.03
N ARG A 131 -14.38 -4.95 2.91
CA ARG A 131 -14.58 -3.76 3.75
C ARG A 131 -13.87 -2.55 3.18
N ALA A 132 -14.59 -1.48 2.90
CA ALA A 132 -14.04 -0.14 2.79
C ALA A 132 -14.07 0.50 4.19
N TRP A 133 -12.91 0.94 4.67
CA TRP A 133 -12.78 1.55 5.99
C TRP A 133 -13.23 3.00 5.96
N SER A 134 -13.91 3.47 7.01
CA SER A 134 -14.28 4.88 7.13
C SER A 134 -13.06 5.74 7.49
N ARG A 135 -13.19 7.06 7.30
CA ARG A 135 -12.14 8.01 7.69
C ARG A 135 -11.81 7.91 9.18
N GLU A 136 -12.83 7.75 10.02
CA GLU A 136 -12.66 7.64 11.47
C GLU A 136 -11.93 6.34 11.85
N GLU A 137 -12.27 5.23 11.19
CA GLU A 137 -11.58 3.94 11.39
C GLU A 137 -10.10 4.04 11.01
N LEU A 138 -9.81 4.64 9.86
CA LEU A 138 -8.45 4.81 9.37
C LEU A 138 -7.66 5.82 10.22
N GLN A 139 -8.28 6.94 10.60
CA GLN A 139 -7.63 7.94 11.46
C GLN A 139 -7.29 7.37 12.83
N ARG A 140 -8.15 6.54 13.40
CA ARG A 140 -7.87 5.85 14.66
C ARG A 140 -6.67 4.91 14.54
N LEU A 141 -6.57 4.17 13.43
CA LEU A 141 -5.41 3.32 13.16
C LEU A 141 -4.12 4.15 13.00
N LEU A 142 -4.19 5.23 12.22
CA LEU A 142 -3.04 6.13 12.02
C LEU A 142 -2.58 6.75 13.35
N ASN A 143 -3.51 7.18 14.21
CA ASN A 143 -3.17 7.74 15.52
C ASN A 143 -2.41 6.73 16.40
N LEU A 144 -2.76 5.44 16.33
CA LEU A 144 -1.96 4.40 16.99
C LEU A 144 -0.56 4.29 16.37
N CYS A 145 -0.46 4.29 15.05
CA CYS A 145 0.85 4.24 14.38
C CYS A 145 1.73 5.43 14.80
N LEU A 146 1.18 6.63 14.84
CA LEU A 146 1.89 7.84 15.27
C LEU A 146 2.34 7.74 16.74
N ALA A 147 1.45 7.31 17.64
CA ALA A 147 1.75 7.18 19.07
C ALA A 147 2.89 6.19 19.35
N TYR A 148 3.02 5.15 18.53
CA TYR A 148 4.05 4.13 18.68
C TYR A 148 5.19 4.25 17.66
N GLN A 149 5.27 5.35 16.91
CA GLN A 149 6.29 5.60 15.88
C GLN A 149 6.38 4.43 14.87
N ALA A 150 5.24 3.90 14.45
CA ALA A 150 5.14 2.82 13.50
C ALA A 150 4.79 3.34 12.11
N VAL A 151 5.36 2.75 11.07
CA VAL A 151 5.00 3.04 9.67
C VAL A 151 3.70 2.31 9.32
N LEU A 152 2.76 3.02 8.73
CA LEU A 152 1.54 2.48 8.15
C LEU A 152 1.72 2.27 6.64
N VAL A 153 1.79 1.03 6.21
CA VAL A 153 1.83 0.66 4.79
C VAL A 153 0.42 0.26 4.36
N SER A 154 -0.21 1.11 3.54
CA SER A 154 -1.58 0.93 3.06
C SER A 154 -1.59 0.38 1.63
N ASP A 155 -2.04 -0.86 1.45
CA ASP A 155 -2.32 -1.42 0.13
C ASP A 155 -3.69 -0.95 -0.34
N GLU A 156 -3.70 -0.05 -1.32
CA GLU A 156 -4.88 0.62 -1.86
C GLU A 156 -5.22 0.16 -3.28
N ILE A 157 -4.75 -1.03 -3.68
CA ILE A 157 -4.95 -1.57 -5.04
C ILE A 157 -6.42 -1.74 -5.43
N HIS A 158 -7.33 -1.82 -4.47
CA HIS A 158 -8.77 -1.97 -4.70
C HIS A 158 -9.57 -0.65 -4.57
N ALA A 159 -8.90 0.51 -4.56
CA ALA A 159 -9.52 1.82 -4.36
C ALA A 159 -10.75 2.07 -5.25
N ASP A 160 -10.69 1.65 -6.52
CA ASP A 160 -11.77 1.86 -7.50
C ASP A 160 -12.97 0.89 -7.33
N PHE A 161 -12.90 -0.09 -6.42
CA PHE A 161 -13.97 -1.08 -6.19
C PHE A 161 -14.86 -0.75 -5.00
N VAL A 162 -14.94 0.52 -4.62
CA VAL A 162 -15.88 1.00 -3.60
C VAL A 162 -17.09 1.61 -4.29
N TYR A 163 -18.27 0.98 -4.09
CA TYR A 163 -19.51 1.36 -4.74
C TYR A 163 -20.38 2.21 -3.82
N GLN A 164 -21.14 3.13 -4.43
CA GLN A 164 -22.10 3.97 -3.73
C GLN A 164 -23.06 3.12 -2.86
N PRO A 165 -23.47 3.58 -1.67
CA PRO A 165 -23.19 4.92 -1.11
C PRO A 165 -21.84 5.07 -0.39
N ASN A 166 -21.01 4.01 -0.36
CA ASN A 166 -19.70 4.06 0.28
C ASN A 166 -18.71 4.86 -0.59
N HIS A 167 -17.68 5.39 0.07
CA HIS A 167 -16.58 6.11 -0.57
C HIS A 167 -15.26 5.54 -0.12
N PHE A 168 -14.31 5.44 -1.05
CA PHE A 168 -12.93 5.13 -0.71
C PHE A 168 -12.26 6.32 0.00
N VAL A 169 -11.50 6.02 1.03
CA VAL A 169 -10.67 6.99 1.74
C VAL A 169 -9.23 6.50 1.70
N SER A 170 -8.34 7.24 1.05
CA SER A 170 -6.92 6.94 1.07
C SER A 170 -6.29 7.30 2.42
N ALA A 171 -5.36 6.48 2.88
CA ALA A 171 -4.57 6.78 4.07
C ALA A 171 -3.72 8.07 3.90
N LEU A 172 -3.42 8.47 2.67
CA LEU A 172 -2.72 9.72 2.37
C LEU A 172 -3.56 10.99 2.60
N THR A 173 -4.88 10.86 2.81
CA THR A 173 -5.77 12.01 3.08
C THR A 173 -6.07 12.21 4.57
N LEU A 174 -5.44 11.41 5.44
CA LEU A 174 -5.61 11.48 6.89
C LEU A 174 -4.72 12.55 7.50
N GLU A 175 -5.11 13.09 8.64
CA GLU A 175 -4.31 14.06 9.37
C GLU A 175 -3.07 13.38 9.99
N GLY A 176 -1.87 13.91 9.73
CA GLY A 176 -0.60 13.36 10.20
C GLY A 176 -0.02 12.27 9.30
N ASN A 177 -0.62 12.02 8.12
CA ASN A 177 -0.15 11.00 7.17
C ASN A 177 1.31 11.22 6.74
N GLU A 178 1.74 12.48 6.63
CA GLU A 178 3.08 12.89 6.22
C GLU A 178 4.18 12.39 7.18
N GLN A 179 3.83 11.90 8.36
CA GLN A 179 4.80 11.40 9.31
C GLN A 179 5.16 9.94 9.07
N CYS A 180 4.17 9.09 8.72
CA CYS A 180 4.40 7.65 8.72
C CYS A 180 3.61 6.82 7.69
N VAL A 181 2.91 7.43 6.72
CA VAL A 181 2.12 6.68 5.74
C VAL A 181 2.88 6.44 4.45
N LEU A 182 2.91 5.18 4.02
CA LEU A 182 3.25 4.75 2.66
C LEU A 182 2.03 4.06 2.05
N ALA A 183 1.48 4.58 0.95
CA ALA A 183 0.41 3.94 0.20
C ALA A 183 0.98 3.20 -1.02
N LEU A 184 0.40 2.07 -1.35
CA LEU A 184 0.73 1.24 -2.51
C LEU A 184 -0.53 1.08 -3.37
N ALA A 185 -0.43 1.34 -4.67
CA ALA A 185 -1.54 1.20 -5.58
C ALA A 185 -1.09 0.74 -6.97
N ALA A 186 -2.03 0.28 -7.80
CA ALA A 186 -1.72 -0.18 -9.15
C ALA A 186 -2.93 -0.06 -10.08
N ALA A 187 -2.67 0.19 -11.35
CA ALA A 187 -3.66 0.14 -12.41
C ALA A 187 -4.18 -1.29 -12.69
N SER A 188 -3.50 -2.31 -12.19
CA SER A 188 -3.69 -3.70 -12.58
C SER A 188 -5.09 -4.26 -12.32
N LYS A 189 -5.73 -3.88 -11.21
CA LYS A 189 -7.08 -4.34 -10.87
C LYS A 189 -8.15 -3.54 -11.61
N THR A 190 -8.07 -2.22 -11.53
CA THR A 190 -9.02 -1.30 -12.16
C THR A 190 -9.15 -1.52 -13.65
N PHE A 191 -8.02 -1.71 -14.35
CA PHE A 191 -7.98 -1.85 -15.80
C PHE A 191 -7.74 -3.28 -16.29
N ASN A 192 -7.75 -4.27 -15.38
CA ASN A 192 -7.53 -5.68 -15.69
C ASN A 192 -6.23 -5.93 -16.49
N VAL A 193 -5.12 -5.35 -16.00
CA VAL A 193 -3.81 -5.43 -16.66
C VAL A 193 -2.68 -5.93 -15.73
N PRO A 194 -2.89 -6.97 -14.89
CA PRO A 194 -1.86 -7.41 -13.94
C PRO A 194 -0.58 -7.90 -14.63
N GLY A 195 -0.68 -8.40 -15.87
CA GLY A 195 0.45 -8.87 -16.66
C GLY A 195 1.39 -7.74 -17.13
N LEU A 196 0.98 -6.47 -17.08
CA LEU A 196 1.82 -5.33 -17.44
C LEU A 196 2.74 -4.87 -16.30
N GLN A 197 2.54 -5.41 -15.10
CA GLN A 197 3.42 -5.23 -13.95
C GLN A 197 3.78 -3.77 -13.67
N GLN A 198 2.80 -2.97 -13.32
CA GLN A 198 2.97 -1.59 -12.91
C GLN A 198 2.23 -1.31 -11.60
N ALA A 199 2.93 -0.76 -10.64
CA ALA A 199 2.38 -0.27 -9.38
C ALA A 199 3.13 1.01 -8.97
N MET A 200 2.61 1.70 -7.98
CA MET A 200 3.17 2.93 -7.47
C MET A 200 3.15 2.91 -5.94
N ALA A 201 4.29 3.23 -5.34
CA ALA A 201 4.35 3.64 -3.94
C ALA A 201 4.23 5.16 -3.86
N MET A 202 3.50 5.65 -2.87
CA MET A 202 3.22 7.07 -2.67
C MET A 202 3.40 7.43 -1.20
N SER A 203 4.06 8.55 -0.92
CA SER A 203 4.14 9.07 0.45
C SER A 203 4.43 10.57 0.43
N HIS A 204 3.81 11.31 1.35
CA HIS A 204 4.19 12.68 1.64
C HIS A 204 5.50 12.77 2.46
N ASN A 205 5.99 11.63 2.98
CA ASN A 205 7.24 11.52 3.71
C ASN A 205 8.38 11.11 2.77
N ALA A 206 9.26 12.05 2.45
CA ALA A 206 10.40 11.80 1.56
C ALA A 206 11.38 10.74 2.10
N GLN A 207 11.50 10.61 3.44
CA GLN A 207 12.41 9.62 4.04
C GLN A 207 11.88 8.20 3.88
N LEU A 208 10.57 7.98 3.96
CA LEU A 208 9.97 6.67 3.71
C LEU A 208 10.17 6.23 2.25
N LEU A 209 9.99 7.16 1.31
CA LEU A 209 10.25 6.87 -0.10
C LEU A 209 11.73 6.61 -0.40
N ALA A 210 12.63 7.37 0.20
CA ALA A 210 14.06 7.16 0.04
C ALA A 210 14.49 5.77 0.55
N ALA A 211 14.04 5.38 1.74
CA ALA A 211 14.30 4.05 2.28
C ALA A 211 13.72 2.91 1.41
N LEU A 212 12.51 3.12 0.86
CA LEU A 212 11.91 2.15 -0.05
C LEU A 212 12.69 2.03 -1.37
N ARG A 213 13.16 3.15 -1.93
CA ARG A 213 13.97 3.19 -3.16
C ARG A 213 15.31 2.47 -2.96
N GLU A 214 15.99 2.73 -1.86
CA GLU A 214 17.26 2.06 -1.52
C GLU A 214 17.10 0.53 -1.51
N GLU A 215 16.03 0.02 -0.88
CA GLU A 215 15.73 -1.40 -0.89
C GLU A 215 15.35 -1.92 -2.29
N GLY A 216 14.69 -1.09 -3.10
CA GLY A 216 14.36 -1.41 -4.48
C GLY A 216 15.61 -1.53 -5.36
N GLU A 217 16.51 -0.58 -5.28
CA GLU A 217 17.80 -0.61 -6.00
C GLU A 217 18.62 -1.85 -5.62
N CYS A 218 18.71 -2.16 -4.32
CA CYS A 218 19.37 -3.38 -3.83
C CYS A 218 18.71 -4.67 -4.36
N ALA A 219 17.41 -4.63 -4.66
CA ALA A 219 16.65 -5.76 -5.20
C ALA A 219 16.60 -5.81 -6.73
N GLY A 220 17.24 -4.84 -7.42
CA GLY A 220 17.21 -4.72 -8.88
C GLY A 220 15.84 -4.32 -9.43
N VAL A 221 15.05 -3.61 -8.64
CA VAL A 221 13.80 -2.98 -9.09
C VAL A 221 14.13 -1.62 -9.65
N THR A 222 14.16 -1.53 -10.99
CA THR A 222 14.46 -0.32 -11.77
C THR A 222 13.32 0.01 -12.70
#